data_65fc1abd7ccf2e2a9e7cd6413c04edb7
#
_entry.id   65fc1abd7ccf2e2a9e7cd6413c04edb7
#
_cell.length_a   1.000
_cell.length_b   1.000
_cell.length_c   1.000
_cell.angle_alpha   90.00
_cell.angle_beta   90.00
_cell.angle_gamma   90.00
#
_symmetry.space_group_name_H-M   'P 1'
#
loop_
_entity.id
_entity.type
_entity.pdbx_description
1 polymer ?
#
loop_
_entity_poly.entity_id
_entity_poly.type
_entity_poly.pdbx_seq_one_letter_code
_entity_poly.pdbx_strand_id
1 'polypeptide(L)'
;MTARVLVVDDLDTNRRLLKVKLEARYYSVFTASSGAEALASAEVNAPDIILLDVMMPEMDGYEVCQRLKANPTTQHIPVVMLTALTAREDRLKGLEAGAEDFLSKPIEDFALFARLEALTRYNTVAHELQARGYGETQRIQFSCFEKELLSSPSNILIIDKDKHAGAHLADSLQKMGHSAYALDDDGAQAVKFQTLDIVILALSDQTHDPLKVCAQLKTMREARDFSIIVSCRREDQELAISALRIGASDIIYTPLEMLELQARVGTQSRRKRYIEILRRRVDRGLELSIIDPLTGLYNRRYMLERLQLWMRRAAQHDRTVSIVAFDIDHFKRINDLHGHQAGDEVLKAFSERLRTNIRPKDIACRPGGEEFLLIMPETTSDAAALGAERIRQAIAETPFYSERAKTDIAVTVSAGVATQIDQEDLMADLLHRADEALYQAKLKGRNRIEARAA
;
A
#
# COMPACT_ATOMS: atom_id res chain seq x y z
N MET A 1 -7.47 4.04 17.70
CA MET A 1 -7.60 2.81 18.53
C MET A 1 -6.44 2.79 19.51
N THR A 2 -6.69 2.41 20.76
CA THR A 2 -5.65 2.23 21.77
C THR A 2 -4.88 0.95 21.48
N ALA A 3 -3.56 0.99 21.41
CA ALA A 3 -2.76 -0.19 21.14
C ALA A 3 -2.84 -1.21 22.28
N ARG A 4 -2.90 -2.49 21.91
CA ARG A 4 -3.00 -3.64 22.83
C ARG A 4 -1.61 -4.18 23.11
N VAL A 5 -1.21 -4.23 24.37
CA VAL A 5 0.10 -4.69 24.80
C VAL A 5 -0.04 -5.94 25.66
N LEU A 6 0.66 -7.00 25.31
CA LEU A 6 0.81 -8.18 26.17
C LEU A 6 2.10 -8.07 26.98
N VAL A 7 2.00 -8.08 28.30
CA VAL A 7 3.14 -8.06 29.23
C VAL A 7 3.35 -9.46 29.77
N VAL A 8 4.53 -10.02 29.55
CA VAL A 8 4.93 -11.36 29.96
C VAL A 8 6.12 -11.26 30.89
N ASP A 9 5.97 -11.69 32.13
CA ASP A 9 7.01 -11.71 33.17
C ASP A 9 6.54 -12.69 34.26
N ASP A 10 7.40 -13.53 34.81
CA ASP A 10 7.02 -14.51 35.84
C ASP A 10 6.73 -13.84 37.19
N LEU A 11 7.30 -12.67 37.46
CA LEU A 11 7.13 -11.93 38.68
C LEU A 11 5.86 -11.04 38.62
N ASP A 12 4.89 -11.31 39.49
CA ASP A 12 3.64 -10.53 39.58
C ASP A 12 3.86 -9.04 39.79
N THR A 13 4.87 -8.68 40.59
CA THR A 13 5.22 -7.28 40.87
C THR A 13 5.60 -6.53 39.58
N ASN A 14 6.38 -7.15 38.70
CA ASN A 14 6.80 -6.56 37.43
C ASN A 14 5.60 -6.39 36.47
N ARG A 15 4.78 -7.44 36.38
CA ARG A 15 3.56 -7.40 35.53
C ARG A 15 2.62 -6.28 35.97
N ARG A 16 2.38 -6.14 37.28
CA ARG A 16 1.51 -5.07 37.83
C ARG A 16 2.10 -3.69 37.60
N LEU A 17 3.40 -3.51 37.82
CA LEU A 17 4.06 -2.23 37.61
C LEU A 17 3.95 -1.79 36.15
N LEU A 18 4.31 -2.65 35.20
CA LEU A 18 4.21 -2.36 33.77
C LEU A 18 2.75 -2.12 33.35
N LYS A 19 1.82 -2.91 33.85
CA LYS A 19 0.40 -2.71 33.57
C LYS A 19 -0.07 -1.33 33.98
N VAL A 20 0.20 -0.89 35.22
CA VAL A 20 -0.18 0.44 35.70
C VAL A 20 0.45 1.56 34.86
N LYS A 21 1.74 1.44 34.52
CA LYS A 21 2.46 2.43 33.68
C LYS A 21 1.84 2.54 32.29
N LEU A 22 1.50 1.41 31.67
CA LEU A 22 0.92 1.35 30.33
C LEU A 22 -0.54 1.84 30.30
N GLU A 23 -1.35 1.42 31.25
CA GLU A 23 -2.75 1.86 31.36
C GLU A 23 -2.85 3.37 31.64
N ALA A 24 -1.92 3.94 32.40
CA ALA A 24 -1.82 5.38 32.60
C ALA A 24 -1.54 6.18 31.30
N ARG A 25 -1.06 5.52 30.25
CA ARG A 25 -0.87 6.06 28.90
C ARG A 25 -1.90 5.55 27.89
N TYR A 26 -3.02 5.05 28.38
CA TYR A 26 -4.15 4.58 27.57
C TYR A 26 -3.87 3.36 26.69
N TYR A 27 -2.87 2.52 27.02
CA TYR A 27 -2.72 1.21 26.38
C TYR A 27 -3.71 0.21 26.97
N SER A 28 -4.22 -0.72 26.14
CA SER A 28 -4.99 -1.87 26.60
C SER A 28 -4.01 -3.00 26.94
N VAL A 29 -3.98 -3.47 28.19
CA VAL A 29 -2.93 -4.37 28.67
C VAL A 29 -3.47 -5.74 29.02
N PHE A 30 -2.90 -6.77 28.39
CA PHE A 30 -3.04 -8.18 28.76
C PHE A 30 -1.77 -8.60 29.52
N THR A 31 -1.87 -9.58 30.39
CA THR A 31 -0.72 -10.10 31.15
C THR A 31 -0.65 -11.61 31.05
N ALA A 32 0.55 -12.16 31.05
CA ALA A 32 0.84 -13.58 31.13
C ALA A 32 1.98 -13.84 32.11
N SER A 33 1.89 -14.92 32.89
CA SER A 33 2.84 -15.27 33.93
C SER A 33 3.84 -16.34 33.49
N SER A 34 3.67 -16.92 32.31
CA SER A 34 4.53 -17.96 31.77
C SER A 34 4.59 -17.92 30.23
N GLY A 35 5.57 -18.60 29.66
CA GLY A 35 5.69 -18.72 28.20
C GLY A 35 4.49 -19.40 27.56
N ALA A 36 3.92 -20.44 28.18
CA ALA A 36 2.74 -21.14 27.67
C ALA A 36 1.49 -20.22 27.66
N GLU A 37 1.28 -19.46 28.72
CA GLU A 37 0.19 -18.47 28.81
C GLU A 37 0.38 -17.34 27.79
N ALA A 38 1.62 -16.90 27.57
CA ALA A 38 1.94 -15.87 26.58
C ALA A 38 1.59 -16.30 25.16
N LEU A 39 1.93 -17.54 24.77
CA LEU A 39 1.60 -18.09 23.46
C LEU A 39 0.07 -18.17 23.24
N ALA A 40 -0.67 -18.71 24.23
CA ALA A 40 -2.11 -18.79 24.18
C ALA A 40 -2.78 -17.41 24.13
N SER A 41 -2.28 -16.46 24.94
CA SER A 41 -2.80 -15.09 24.98
C SER A 41 -2.54 -14.34 23.68
N ALA A 42 -1.39 -14.56 23.05
CA ALA A 42 -1.04 -13.93 21.75
C ALA A 42 -2.01 -14.36 20.64
N GLU A 43 -2.45 -15.62 20.63
CA GLU A 43 -3.39 -16.13 19.63
C GLU A 43 -4.83 -15.62 19.86
N VAL A 44 -5.27 -15.56 21.11
CA VAL A 44 -6.65 -15.18 21.48
C VAL A 44 -6.85 -13.68 21.43
N ASN A 45 -5.93 -12.93 22.04
CA ASN A 45 -6.08 -11.48 22.21
C ASN A 45 -5.48 -10.67 21.07
N ALA A 46 -4.67 -11.29 20.20
CA ALA A 46 -3.98 -10.65 19.07
C ALA A 46 -3.40 -9.28 19.45
N PRO A 47 -2.42 -9.21 20.37
CA PRO A 47 -1.85 -7.95 20.83
C PRO A 47 -1.07 -7.26 19.70
N ASP A 48 -0.97 -5.93 19.78
CA ASP A 48 -0.20 -5.14 18.82
C ASP A 48 1.30 -5.19 19.13
N ILE A 49 1.68 -5.42 20.39
CA ILE A 49 3.07 -5.50 20.86
C ILE A 49 3.13 -6.48 22.04
N ILE A 50 4.23 -7.22 22.14
CA ILE A 50 4.53 -8.10 23.27
C ILE A 50 5.78 -7.56 23.99
N LEU A 51 5.66 -7.29 25.29
CA LEU A 51 6.77 -7.06 26.20
C LEU A 51 7.07 -8.38 26.91
N LEU A 52 8.25 -8.96 26.67
CA LEU A 52 8.57 -10.32 27.06
C LEU A 52 9.81 -10.38 27.94
N ASP A 53 9.67 -10.84 29.16
CA ASP A 53 10.82 -11.14 30.00
C ASP A 53 11.65 -12.31 29.42
N VAL A 54 12.96 -12.16 29.48
CA VAL A 54 13.89 -13.20 29.03
C VAL A 54 14.01 -14.33 30.06
N MET A 55 14.08 -13.98 31.33
CA MET A 55 14.37 -14.94 32.41
C MET A 55 13.06 -15.45 33.04
N MET A 56 12.52 -16.52 32.49
CA MET A 56 11.31 -17.16 33.02
C MET A 56 11.56 -18.67 33.26
N PRO A 57 10.91 -19.27 34.24
CA PRO A 57 10.99 -20.70 34.48
C PRO A 57 10.33 -21.51 33.35
N GLU A 58 10.75 -22.75 33.16
CA GLU A 58 10.28 -23.75 32.19
C GLU A 58 10.52 -23.38 30.73
N MET A 59 10.12 -22.20 30.28
CA MET A 59 10.29 -21.68 28.91
C MET A 59 10.81 -20.26 28.96
N ASP A 60 12.04 -20.05 28.52
CA ASP A 60 12.64 -18.74 28.51
C ASP A 60 12.03 -17.82 27.42
N GLY A 61 12.30 -16.51 27.52
CA GLY A 61 11.76 -15.53 26.56
C GLY A 61 12.30 -15.73 25.14
N TYR A 62 13.46 -16.31 24.95
CA TYR A 62 14.00 -16.60 23.63
C TYR A 62 13.17 -17.68 22.92
N GLU A 63 12.86 -18.76 23.63
CA GLU A 63 12.03 -19.85 23.11
C GLU A 63 10.59 -19.37 22.81
N VAL A 64 10.00 -18.58 23.70
CA VAL A 64 8.68 -17.97 23.46
C VAL A 64 8.70 -17.14 22.20
N CYS A 65 9.72 -16.29 22.02
CA CYS A 65 9.86 -15.45 20.84
C CYS A 65 9.98 -16.28 19.55
N GLN A 66 10.82 -17.31 19.53
CA GLN A 66 10.98 -18.20 18.38
C GLN A 66 9.66 -18.87 18.00
N ARG A 67 8.88 -19.36 18.98
CA ARG A 67 7.57 -19.97 18.74
C ARG A 67 6.54 -18.98 18.20
N LEU A 68 6.50 -17.74 18.73
CA LEU A 68 5.66 -16.66 18.21
C LEU A 68 6.02 -16.35 16.76
N LYS A 69 7.31 -16.28 16.42
CA LYS A 69 7.79 -15.94 15.08
C LYS A 69 7.67 -17.10 14.08
N ALA A 70 7.64 -18.32 14.54
CA ALA A 70 7.37 -19.50 13.71
C ALA A 70 5.88 -19.68 13.38
N ASN A 71 4.97 -19.15 14.19
CA ASN A 71 3.53 -19.28 14.00
C ASN A 71 3.00 -18.20 13.03
N PRO A 72 2.38 -18.58 11.90
CA PRO A 72 1.83 -17.62 10.92
C PRO A 72 0.82 -16.61 11.48
N THR A 73 0.15 -16.94 12.60
CA THR A 73 -0.85 -16.06 13.21
C THR A 73 -0.25 -14.98 14.10
N THR A 74 0.96 -15.20 14.64
CA THR A 74 1.60 -14.32 15.61
C THR A 74 2.96 -13.76 15.14
N GLN A 75 3.54 -14.29 14.05
CA GLN A 75 4.87 -13.90 13.55
C GLN A 75 5.02 -12.40 13.25
N HIS A 76 3.92 -11.72 12.92
CA HIS A 76 3.90 -10.30 12.61
C HIS A 76 3.90 -9.40 13.84
N ILE A 77 3.58 -9.95 15.03
CA ILE A 77 3.50 -9.20 16.28
C ILE A 77 4.93 -8.87 16.73
N PRO A 78 5.27 -7.60 16.92
CA PRO A 78 6.59 -7.21 17.44
C PRO A 78 6.76 -7.63 18.89
N VAL A 79 7.95 -8.17 19.18
CA VAL A 79 8.37 -8.60 20.51
C VAL A 79 9.51 -7.71 20.99
N VAL A 80 9.33 -7.05 22.15
CA VAL A 80 10.38 -6.31 22.84
C VAL A 80 10.80 -7.11 24.06
N MET A 81 12.06 -7.53 24.09
CA MET A 81 12.58 -8.28 25.23
C MET A 81 12.93 -7.38 26.39
N LEU A 82 12.52 -7.78 27.59
CA LEU A 82 12.87 -7.15 28.85
C LEU A 82 13.98 -7.97 29.50
N THR A 83 15.16 -7.40 29.70
CA THR A 83 16.32 -8.18 30.16
C THR A 83 17.09 -7.48 31.24
N ALA A 84 17.51 -8.23 32.26
CA ALA A 84 18.53 -7.80 33.21
C ALA A 84 19.95 -8.06 32.66
N LEU A 85 20.04 -8.85 31.58
CA LEU A 85 21.30 -9.22 30.97
C LEU A 85 21.78 -8.08 30.06
N THR A 86 22.92 -7.51 30.38
CA THR A 86 23.54 -6.43 29.60
C THR A 86 24.59 -6.96 28.64
N ALA A 87 24.88 -8.28 28.71
CA ALA A 87 25.90 -8.90 27.89
C ALA A 87 25.53 -8.87 26.40
N ARG A 88 26.54 -8.72 25.58
CA ARG A 88 26.47 -8.69 24.12
C ARG A 88 25.78 -9.92 23.54
N GLU A 89 26.16 -11.09 24.06
CA GLU A 89 25.66 -12.40 23.58
C GLU A 89 24.16 -12.55 23.77
N ASP A 90 23.60 -12.03 24.85
CA ASP A 90 22.18 -12.15 25.15
C ASP A 90 21.32 -11.30 24.21
N ARG A 91 21.83 -10.12 23.83
CA ARG A 91 21.16 -9.28 22.83
C ARG A 91 21.14 -9.94 21.44
N LEU A 92 22.25 -10.56 21.06
CA LEU A 92 22.33 -11.29 19.79
C LEU A 92 21.37 -12.48 19.76
N LYS A 93 21.33 -13.30 20.81
CA LYS A 93 20.37 -14.40 20.92
C LYS A 93 18.92 -13.97 20.74
N GLY A 94 18.56 -12.85 21.33
CA GLY A 94 17.19 -12.37 21.18
C GLY A 94 16.87 -11.87 19.78
N LEU A 95 17.81 -11.17 19.11
CA LEU A 95 17.63 -10.76 17.71
C LEU A 95 17.55 -11.99 16.79
N GLU A 96 18.36 -13.01 17.02
CA GLU A 96 18.30 -14.29 16.30
C GLU A 96 16.99 -15.04 16.56
N ALA A 97 16.42 -14.93 17.78
CA ALA A 97 15.10 -15.44 18.10
C ALA A 97 13.96 -14.65 17.42
N GLY A 98 14.27 -13.53 16.78
CA GLY A 98 13.32 -12.71 16.03
C GLY A 98 12.72 -11.55 16.80
N ALA A 99 13.25 -11.20 17.97
CA ALA A 99 12.84 -10.01 18.70
C ALA A 99 13.17 -8.74 17.92
N GLU A 100 12.30 -7.76 18.02
CA GLU A 100 12.48 -6.46 17.37
C GLU A 100 13.38 -5.53 18.16
N ASP A 101 13.34 -5.64 19.50
CA ASP A 101 14.12 -4.75 20.34
C ASP A 101 14.29 -5.28 21.77
N PHE A 102 15.08 -4.55 22.58
CA PHE A 102 15.38 -4.85 23.97
C PHE A 102 15.22 -3.62 24.85
N LEU A 103 14.81 -3.85 26.09
CA LEU A 103 14.84 -2.87 27.17
C LEU A 103 15.56 -3.48 28.37
N SER A 104 16.60 -2.80 28.84
CA SER A 104 17.33 -3.22 30.03
C SER A 104 16.52 -2.93 31.28
N LYS A 105 16.51 -3.88 32.22
CA LYS A 105 15.96 -3.64 33.58
C LYS A 105 17.03 -2.91 34.44
N PRO A 106 16.70 -1.86 35.21
CA PRO A 106 15.37 -1.30 35.39
C PRO A 106 14.88 -0.53 34.15
N ILE A 107 13.59 -0.72 33.82
CA ILE A 107 13.01 -0.17 32.59
C ILE A 107 12.70 1.32 32.79
N GLU A 108 13.39 2.15 32.03
CA GLU A 108 13.15 3.59 31.98
C GLU A 108 11.87 3.90 31.18
N ASP A 109 10.97 4.67 31.77
CA ASP A 109 9.67 5.01 31.17
C ASP A 109 9.82 5.69 29.82
N PHE A 110 10.80 6.61 29.71
CA PHE A 110 11.04 7.37 28.50
C PHE A 110 11.45 6.45 27.32
N ALA A 111 12.35 5.51 27.58
CA ALA A 111 12.80 4.53 26.60
C ALA A 111 11.67 3.55 26.20
N LEU A 112 10.92 3.06 27.19
CA LEU A 112 9.77 2.18 26.96
C LEU A 112 8.74 2.81 26.03
N PHE A 113 8.27 4.01 26.37
CA PHE A 113 7.20 4.63 25.59
C PHE A 113 7.64 5.07 24.21
N ALA A 114 8.87 5.57 24.02
CA ALA A 114 9.37 5.91 22.69
C ALA A 114 9.42 4.69 21.76
N ARG A 115 9.81 3.52 22.26
CA ARG A 115 9.85 2.27 21.49
C ARG A 115 8.44 1.75 21.18
N LEU A 116 7.55 1.78 22.16
CA LEU A 116 6.15 1.40 21.94
C LEU A 116 5.48 2.30 20.90
N GLU A 117 5.71 3.61 20.94
CA GLU A 117 5.18 4.55 19.96
C GLU A 117 5.72 4.27 18.55
N ALA A 118 7.02 3.96 18.42
CA ALA A 118 7.62 3.61 17.12
C ALA A 118 7.02 2.32 16.54
N LEU A 119 6.83 1.29 17.38
CA LEU A 119 6.23 0.02 16.99
C LEU A 119 4.73 0.14 16.67
N THR A 120 4.00 0.92 17.46
CA THR A 120 2.58 1.17 17.25
C THR A 120 2.31 1.86 15.91
N ARG A 121 3.14 2.85 15.52
CA ARG A 121 3.02 3.52 14.21
C ARG A 121 3.08 2.53 13.05
N TYR A 122 4.01 1.59 13.10
CA TYR A 122 4.12 0.54 12.08
C TYR A 122 2.85 -0.35 12.03
N ASN A 123 2.41 -0.84 13.20
CA ASN A 123 1.27 -1.73 13.29
C ASN A 123 -0.04 -1.06 12.86
N THR A 124 -0.24 0.21 13.22
CA THR A 124 -1.42 0.96 12.76
C THR A 124 -1.54 0.97 11.24
N VAL A 125 -0.44 1.27 10.54
CA VAL A 125 -0.42 1.26 9.07
C VAL A 125 -0.68 -0.14 8.53
N ALA A 126 -0.05 -1.16 9.11
CA ALA A 126 -0.26 -2.55 8.68
C ALA A 126 -1.72 -3.00 8.85
N HIS A 127 -2.33 -2.74 10.00
CA HIS A 127 -3.73 -3.06 10.27
C HIS A 127 -4.71 -2.32 9.36
N GLU A 128 -4.49 -1.02 9.13
CA GLU A 128 -5.34 -0.25 8.20
C GLU A 128 -5.28 -0.82 6.77
N LEU A 129 -4.10 -1.20 6.29
CA LEU A 129 -3.94 -1.79 4.96
C LEU A 129 -4.56 -3.19 4.89
N GLN A 130 -4.42 -4.00 5.94
CA GLN A 130 -5.08 -5.31 6.03
C GLN A 130 -6.60 -5.19 6.00
N ALA A 131 -7.18 -4.31 6.81
CA ALA A 131 -8.62 -4.08 6.85
C ALA A 131 -9.20 -3.65 5.51
N ARG A 132 -8.47 -2.81 4.75
CA ARG A 132 -8.86 -2.37 3.40
C ARG A 132 -8.72 -3.44 2.34
N GLY A 133 -7.79 -4.38 2.50
CA GLY A 133 -7.48 -5.38 1.48
C GLY A 133 -8.28 -6.69 1.57
N TYR A 134 -8.73 -7.10 2.76
CA TYR A 134 -9.28 -8.45 2.97
C TYR A 134 -10.49 -8.56 3.91
N GLY A 135 -10.90 -7.49 4.60
CA GLY A 135 -11.79 -7.64 5.76
C GLY A 135 -11.06 -8.31 6.95
N GLU A 136 -11.59 -8.18 8.14
CA GLU A 136 -10.90 -8.54 9.40
C GLU A 136 -10.59 -10.04 9.61
N THR A 137 -10.98 -10.95 8.70
CA THR A 137 -11.01 -12.40 8.99
C THR A 137 -10.14 -13.28 8.08
N GLN A 138 -9.49 -12.78 7.03
CA GLN A 138 -8.69 -13.64 6.16
C GLN A 138 -7.20 -13.68 6.55
N ARG A 139 -6.71 -14.89 6.84
CA ARG A 139 -5.29 -15.18 7.09
C ARG A 139 -4.46 -14.84 5.85
N ILE A 140 -3.42 -14.02 6.01
CA ILE A 140 -2.52 -13.65 4.93
C ILE A 140 -1.62 -14.85 4.61
N GLN A 141 -1.87 -15.49 3.47
CA GLN A 141 -0.93 -16.44 2.88
C GLN A 141 -0.04 -15.69 1.89
N PHE A 142 1.29 -15.76 2.08
CA PHE A 142 2.26 -15.19 1.15
C PHE A 142 2.49 -16.15 -0.01
N SER A 143 2.45 -15.63 -1.23
CA SER A 143 2.90 -16.34 -2.43
C SER A 143 4.43 -16.58 -2.37
N CYS A 144 4.94 -17.52 -3.19
CA CYS A 144 6.38 -17.74 -3.29
C CYS A 144 7.14 -16.45 -3.62
N PHE A 145 6.62 -15.65 -4.54
CA PHE A 145 7.18 -14.35 -4.92
C PHE A 145 7.24 -13.36 -3.77
N GLU A 146 6.19 -13.28 -2.95
CA GLU A 146 6.16 -12.37 -1.79
C GLU A 146 7.13 -12.81 -0.70
N LYS A 147 7.33 -14.12 -0.52
CA LYS A 147 8.35 -14.66 0.40
C LYS A 147 9.76 -14.32 -0.08
N GLU A 148 10.02 -14.43 -1.36
CA GLU A 148 11.27 -14.05 -2.00
C GLU A 148 11.55 -12.55 -1.87
N LEU A 149 10.53 -11.73 -2.05
CA LEU A 149 10.60 -10.28 -1.84
C LEU A 149 10.99 -9.92 -0.40
N LEU A 150 10.44 -10.61 0.60
CA LEU A 150 10.78 -10.39 2.01
C LEU A 150 12.26 -10.65 2.33
N SER A 151 12.94 -11.48 1.54
CA SER A 151 14.33 -11.89 1.74
C SER A 151 15.32 -11.22 0.79
N SER A 152 14.85 -10.36 -0.14
CA SER A 152 15.72 -9.74 -1.13
C SER A 152 16.69 -8.70 -0.53
N PRO A 153 17.82 -8.38 -1.18
CA PRO A 153 18.73 -7.32 -0.78
C PRO A 153 18.06 -5.97 -0.61
N SER A 154 18.54 -5.14 0.30
CA SER A 154 17.98 -3.80 0.58
C SER A 154 18.86 -2.71 0.02
N ASN A 155 18.23 -1.60 -0.39
CA ASN A 155 18.92 -0.38 -0.80
C ASN A 155 19.06 0.54 0.41
N ILE A 156 20.28 0.78 0.86
CA ILE A 156 20.60 1.47 2.12
C ILE A 156 21.40 2.73 1.83
N LEU A 157 20.92 3.85 2.34
CA LEU A 157 21.65 5.11 2.32
C LEU A 157 22.21 5.36 3.73
N ILE A 158 23.48 5.73 3.81
CA ILE A 158 24.14 6.12 5.04
C ILE A 158 24.43 7.61 4.97
N ILE A 159 23.95 8.36 5.96
CA ILE A 159 24.21 9.77 6.15
C ILE A 159 25.09 9.91 7.38
N ASP A 160 26.37 10.15 7.18
CA ASP A 160 27.38 10.31 8.22
C ASP A 160 28.37 11.41 7.79
N LYS A 161 28.65 12.34 8.70
CA LYS A 161 29.66 13.38 8.48
C LYS A 161 31.08 12.83 8.39
N ASP A 162 31.36 11.78 9.16
CA ASP A 162 32.61 11.06 9.00
C ASP A 162 32.54 10.17 7.76
N LYS A 163 33.07 10.72 6.64
CA LYS A 163 33.12 10.02 5.36
C LYS A 163 33.78 8.65 5.42
N HIS A 164 34.80 8.48 6.31
CA HIS A 164 35.48 7.22 6.49
C HIS A 164 34.60 6.23 7.23
N ALA A 165 33.93 6.65 8.30
CA ALA A 165 33.03 5.80 9.04
C ALA A 165 31.81 5.39 8.17
N GLY A 166 31.22 6.34 7.44
CA GLY A 166 30.13 6.07 6.52
C GLY A 166 30.51 5.10 5.40
N ALA A 167 31.68 5.30 4.76
CA ALA A 167 32.17 4.42 3.71
C ALA A 167 32.47 3.01 4.23
N HIS A 168 33.07 2.88 5.41
CA HIS A 168 33.33 1.59 6.06
C HIS A 168 32.02 0.84 6.39
N LEU A 169 31.02 1.57 6.84
CA LEU A 169 29.70 0.98 7.11
C LEU A 169 29.03 0.50 5.81
N ALA A 170 29.12 1.29 4.73
CA ALA A 170 28.61 0.92 3.41
C ALA A 170 29.28 -0.36 2.89
N ASP A 171 30.62 -0.46 2.95
CA ASP A 171 31.37 -1.66 2.55
C ASP A 171 30.94 -2.89 3.37
N SER A 172 30.73 -2.72 4.67
CA SER A 172 30.28 -3.81 5.55
C SER A 172 28.89 -4.31 5.14
N LEU A 173 27.95 -3.42 4.84
CA LEU A 173 26.61 -3.79 4.40
C LEU A 173 26.60 -4.41 2.98
N GLN A 174 27.50 -3.96 2.10
CA GLN A 174 27.69 -4.57 0.78
C GLN A 174 28.21 -6.02 0.90
N LYS A 175 29.13 -6.29 1.82
CA LYS A 175 29.61 -7.65 2.13
C LYS A 175 28.51 -8.56 2.68
N MET A 176 27.47 -7.98 3.29
CA MET A 176 26.26 -8.71 3.72
C MET A 176 25.22 -8.90 2.59
N GLY A 177 25.54 -8.47 1.38
CA GLY A 177 24.68 -8.64 0.20
C GLY A 177 23.67 -7.51 -0.04
N HIS A 178 23.75 -6.39 0.68
CA HIS A 178 22.88 -5.22 0.46
C HIS A 178 23.51 -4.25 -0.55
N SER A 179 22.68 -3.38 -1.16
CA SER A 179 23.16 -2.23 -1.92
C SER A 179 23.26 -1.04 -0.97
N ALA A 180 24.48 -0.69 -0.56
CA ALA A 180 24.70 0.39 0.41
C ALA A 180 25.66 1.46 -0.14
N TYR A 181 25.37 2.72 0.15
CA TYR A 181 26.21 3.85 -0.20
C TYR A 181 26.14 4.93 0.86
N ALA A 182 27.27 5.59 1.10
CA ALA A 182 27.39 6.67 2.05
C ALA A 182 27.42 8.01 1.34
N LEU A 183 26.69 8.97 1.88
CA LEU A 183 26.73 10.37 1.46
C LEU A 183 27.08 11.25 2.65
N ASP A 184 27.74 12.37 2.34
CA ASP A 184 27.85 13.50 3.27
C ASP A 184 26.55 14.32 3.28
N ASP A 185 26.35 15.14 4.30
CA ASP A 185 25.15 15.97 4.49
C ASP A 185 24.76 16.79 3.25
N ASP A 186 25.75 17.23 2.44
CA ASP A 186 25.53 18.06 1.25
C ASP A 186 25.01 17.24 0.04
N GLY A 187 25.26 15.94 0.00
CA GLY A 187 24.86 15.05 -1.09
C GLY A 187 23.44 14.53 -1.00
N ALA A 188 22.76 14.68 0.14
CA ALA A 188 21.43 14.12 0.38
C ALA A 188 20.35 14.66 -0.58
N GLN A 189 20.53 15.83 -1.17
CA GLN A 189 19.59 16.43 -2.13
C GLN A 189 19.59 15.76 -3.52
N ALA A 190 20.63 15.01 -3.86
CA ALA A 190 20.78 14.39 -5.18
C ALA A 190 20.28 12.94 -5.27
N VAL A 191 19.85 12.35 -4.15
CA VAL A 191 19.46 10.94 -4.06
C VAL A 191 18.03 10.71 -4.51
N LYS A 192 17.83 9.70 -5.37
CA LYS A 192 16.49 9.20 -5.71
C LYS A 192 15.94 8.41 -4.53
N PHE A 193 15.28 9.08 -3.60
CA PHE A 193 14.67 8.47 -2.41
C PHE A 193 13.61 7.41 -2.70
N GLN A 194 13.06 7.38 -3.92
CA GLN A 194 12.00 6.45 -4.33
C GLN A 194 12.40 4.96 -4.32
N THR A 195 13.71 4.67 -4.33
CA THR A 195 14.21 3.28 -4.38
C THR A 195 14.86 2.84 -3.06
N LEU A 196 14.88 3.70 -2.04
CA LEU A 196 15.52 3.40 -0.76
C LEU A 196 14.62 2.54 0.13
N ASP A 197 15.26 1.57 0.79
CA ASP A 197 14.63 0.77 1.83
C ASP A 197 14.91 1.33 3.22
N ILE A 198 16.16 1.71 3.47
CA ILE A 198 16.62 2.17 4.78
C ILE A 198 17.54 3.36 4.61
N VAL A 199 17.41 4.31 5.54
CA VAL A 199 18.38 5.37 5.76
C VAL A 199 19.01 5.16 7.13
N ILE A 200 20.35 5.03 7.19
CA ILE A 200 21.09 5.02 8.46
C ILE A 200 21.64 6.42 8.68
N LEU A 201 21.17 7.09 9.75
CA LEU A 201 21.55 8.46 10.10
C LEU A 201 22.45 8.44 11.34
N ALA A 202 23.69 8.86 11.20
CA ALA A 202 24.61 9.01 12.32
C ALA A 202 24.29 10.29 13.12
N LEU A 203 24.08 10.15 14.42
CA LEU A 203 23.88 11.26 15.35
C LEU A 203 25.22 11.70 15.96
N SER A 204 26.26 11.84 15.16
CA SER A 204 27.55 12.32 15.61
C SER A 204 27.65 13.81 15.38
N ASP A 205 27.68 14.56 16.49
CA ASP A 205 28.22 15.91 16.62
C ASP A 205 27.30 17.13 16.63
N GLN A 206 27.86 18.16 17.30
CA GLN A 206 27.25 19.39 17.85
C GLN A 206 27.01 20.52 16.82
N THR A 207 27.35 20.34 15.56
CA THR A 207 27.30 21.42 14.55
C THR A 207 26.05 21.50 13.69
N HIS A 208 25.33 20.39 13.52
CA HIS A 208 24.00 20.37 12.88
C HIS A 208 23.05 19.54 13.75
N ASP A 209 21.83 20.01 13.93
CA ASP A 209 20.83 19.29 14.71
C ASP A 209 20.37 18.02 13.93
N PRO A 210 20.86 16.82 14.30
CA PRO A 210 20.52 15.58 13.59
C PRO A 210 19.03 15.22 13.72
N LEU A 211 18.35 15.75 14.73
CA LEU A 211 16.90 15.63 14.85
C LEU A 211 16.19 16.42 13.75
N LYS A 212 16.75 17.56 13.34
CA LYS A 212 16.25 18.34 12.22
C LYS A 212 16.37 17.58 10.91
N VAL A 213 17.49 16.88 10.67
CA VAL A 213 17.67 16.02 9.48
C VAL A 213 16.65 14.88 9.50
N CYS A 214 16.46 14.22 10.63
CA CYS A 214 15.46 13.19 10.81
C CYS A 214 14.03 13.72 10.51
N ALA A 215 13.68 14.89 11.02
CA ALA A 215 12.40 15.55 10.79
C ALA A 215 12.23 15.92 9.30
N GLN A 216 13.24 16.49 8.66
CA GLN A 216 13.22 16.83 7.24
C GLN A 216 13.02 15.59 6.37
N LEU A 217 13.78 14.53 6.62
CA LEU A 217 13.59 13.24 5.94
C LEU A 217 12.15 12.73 6.07
N LYS A 218 11.50 12.88 7.22
CA LYS A 218 10.11 12.42 7.43
C LYS A 218 9.04 13.32 6.82
N THR A 219 9.34 14.57 6.53
CA THR A 219 8.41 15.50 5.86
C THR A 219 8.43 15.36 4.33
N MET A 220 9.45 14.77 3.75
CA MET A 220 9.51 14.50 2.31
C MET A 220 8.42 13.51 1.91
N ARG A 221 7.76 13.75 0.78
CA ARG A 221 6.66 12.90 0.28
C ARG A 221 7.13 11.47 -0.01
N GLU A 222 8.37 11.34 -0.45
CA GLU A 222 9.08 10.09 -0.73
C GLU A 222 9.54 9.36 0.54
N ALA A 223 9.69 10.07 1.65
CA ALA A 223 10.15 9.53 2.93
C ALA A 223 9.14 8.66 3.68
N ARG A 224 7.92 8.57 3.16
CA ARG A 224 6.91 7.63 3.71
C ARG A 224 7.25 6.17 3.45
N ASP A 225 8.21 5.93 2.58
CA ASP A 225 8.49 4.61 2.03
C ASP A 225 9.80 3.97 2.53
N PHE A 226 10.64 4.66 3.30
CA PHE A 226 11.85 4.08 3.88
C PHE A 226 11.88 4.14 5.42
N SER A 227 12.61 3.18 6.03
CA SER A 227 12.86 3.16 7.47
C SER A 227 14.08 4.01 7.80
N ILE A 228 14.05 4.77 8.90
CA ILE A 228 15.21 5.52 9.41
C ILE A 228 15.76 4.77 10.62
N ILE A 229 17.02 4.33 10.52
CA ILE A 229 17.78 3.79 11.65
C ILE A 229 18.77 4.86 12.11
N VAL A 230 18.74 5.18 13.36
CA VAL A 230 19.64 6.16 13.95
C VAL A 230 20.83 5.47 14.58
N SER A 231 22.05 5.90 14.22
CA SER A 231 23.31 5.43 14.81
C SER A 231 23.86 6.49 15.78
N CYS A 232 24.11 6.13 17.04
CA CYS A 232 24.64 7.04 18.03
C CYS A 232 25.52 6.35 19.07
N ARG A 233 26.26 7.14 19.86
CA ARG A 233 26.96 6.63 21.04
C ARG A 233 25.97 6.39 22.18
N ARG A 234 26.31 5.51 23.12
CA ARG A 234 25.46 5.26 24.30
C ARG A 234 25.24 6.49 25.16
N GLU A 235 26.20 7.42 25.14
CA GLU A 235 26.14 8.70 25.84
C GLU A 235 25.03 9.61 25.26
N ASP A 236 24.70 9.43 23.97
CA ASP A 236 23.71 10.23 23.25
C ASP A 236 22.33 9.54 23.24
N GLN A 237 22.03 8.66 24.18
CA GLN A 237 20.80 7.88 24.24
C GLN A 237 19.54 8.75 24.26
N GLU A 238 19.54 9.88 24.97
CA GLU A 238 18.38 10.78 25.01
C GLU A 238 18.06 11.38 23.62
N LEU A 239 19.11 11.71 22.87
CA LEU A 239 18.99 12.20 21.50
C LEU A 239 18.39 11.14 20.58
N ALA A 240 18.88 9.89 20.69
CA ALA A 240 18.37 8.76 19.92
C ALA A 240 16.90 8.45 20.22
N ILE A 241 16.49 8.52 21.49
CA ILE A 241 15.10 8.35 21.88
C ILE A 241 14.23 9.51 21.35
N SER A 242 14.76 10.73 21.33
CA SER A 242 14.07 11.86 20.69
C SER A 242 13.88 11.67 19.20
N ALA A 243 14.86 11.08 18.51
CA ALA A 243 14.74 10.70 17.10
C ALA A 243 13.63 9.67 16.86
N LEU A 244 13.45 8.66 17.73
CA LEU A 244 12.33 7.72 17.65
C LEU A 244 10.97 8.43 17.72
N ARG A 245 10.84 9.45 18.59
CA ARG A 245 9.60 10.25 18.70
C ARG A 245 9.32 11.05 17.44
N ILE A 246 10.35 11.61 16.80
CA ILE A 246 10.23 12.36 15.55
C ILE A 246 9.84 11.46 14.37
N GLY A 247 10.17 10.16 14.46
CA GLY A 247 9.77 9.20 13.46
C GLY A 247 10.85 8.22 13.00
N ALA A 248 12.02 8.20 13.63
CA ALA A 248 12.98 7.12 13.41
C ALA A 248 12.32 5.76 13.73
N SER A 249 12.76 4.74 13.04
CA SER A 249 12.20 3.38 13.13
C SER A 249 12.98 2.53 14.13
N ASP A 250 14.29 2.81 14.29
CA ASP A 250 15.17 2.03 15.15
C ASP A 250 16.42 2.81 15.55
N ILE A 251 17.17 2.28 16.55
CA ILE A 251 18.43 2.84 17.06
C ILE A 251 19.51 1.76 17.05
N ILE A 252 20.72 2.11 16.62
CA ILE A 252 21.92 1.29 16.75
C ILE A 252 22.98 2.08 17.51
N TYR A 253 23.63 1.44 18.48
CA TYR A 253 24.69 2.07 19.26
C TYR A 253 26.07 1.80 18.69
N THR A 254 26.93 2.82 18.70
CA THR A 254 28.36 2.69 18.37
C THR A 254 29.18 2.38 19.65
N PRO A 255 30.25 1.57 19.52
CA PRO A 255 30.77 0.93 18.30
C PRO A 255 29.82 -0.11 17.72
N LEU A 256 29.67 -0.09 16.39
CA LEU A 256 28.73 -0.92 15.67
C LEU A 256 29.12 -2.38 15.69
N GLU A 257 28.19 -3.23 16.09
CA GLU A 257 28.32 -4.68 16.00
C GLU A 257 27.67 -5.20 14.72
N MET A 258 28.46 -5.90 13.89
CA MET A 258 27.97 -6.34 12.56
C MET A 258 26.76 -7.25 12.64
N LEU A 259 26.68 -8.14 13.62
CA LEU A 259 25.52 -9.03 13.79
C LEU A 259 24.27 -8.26 14.24
N GLU A 260 24.41 -7.29 15.14
CA GLU A 260 23.30 -6.42 15.54
C GLU A 260 22.82 -5.57 14.36
N LEU A 261 23.74 -4.98 13.61
CA LEU A 261 23.43 -4.22 12.39
C LEU A 261 22.65 -5.08 11.39
N GLN A 262 23.13 -6.28 11.10
CA GLN A 262 22.49 -7.21 10.17
C GLN A 262 21.06 -7.57 10.61
N ALA A 263 20.88 -7.88 11.89
CA ALA A 263 19.57 -8.24 12.43
C ALA A 263 18.58 -7.06 12.36
N ARG A 264 19.01 -5.84 12.73
CA ARG A 264 18.16 -4.64 12.68
C ARG A 264 17.84 -4.24 11.25
N VAL A 265 18.82 -4.22 10.36
CA VAL A 265 18.59 -3.98 8.93
C VAL A 265 17.61 -5.01 8.37
N GLY A 266 17.80 -6.29 8.66
CA GLY A 266 16.89 -7.35 8.24
C GLY A 266 15.46 -7.17 8.75
N THR A 267 15.29 -6.75 10.02
CA THR A 267 13.98 -6.48 10.60
C THR A 267 13.29 -5.30 9.95
N GLN A 268 13.99 -4.18 9.76
CA GLN A 268 13.41 -2.98 9.12
C GLN A 268 13.09 -3.23 7.64
N SER A 269 13.93 -3.99 6.92
CA SER A 269 13.68 -4.40 5.55
C SER A 269 12.41 -5.24 5.41
N ARG A 270 12.27 -6.27 6.25
CA ARG A 270 11.06 -7.12 6.27
C ARG A 270 9.80 -6.30 6.55
N ARG A 271 9.84 -5.38 7.53
CA ARG A 271 8.70 -4.52 7.87
C ARG A 271 8.29 -3.62 6.71
N LYS A 272 9.24 -2.96 6.07
CA LYS A 272 8.96 -2.12 4.92
C LYS A 272 8.30 -2.92 3.80
N ARG A 273 8.89 -4.06 3.43
CA ARG A 273 8.37 -4.90 2.35
C ARG A 273 7.00 -5.49 2.66
N TYR A 274 6.75 -5.81 3.92
CA TYR A 274 5.43 -6.24 4.35
C TYR A 274 4.37 -5.16 4.09
N ILE A 275 4.65 -3.91 4.44
CA ILE A 275 3.77 -2.77 4.13
C ILE A 275 3.60 -2.59 2.62
N GLU A 276 4.67 -2.73 1.83
CA GLU A 276 4.59 -2.64 0.36
C GLU A 276 3.72 -3.75 -0.24
N ILE A 277 3.85 -4.98 0.25
CA ILE A 277 2.99 -6.09 -0.17
C ILE A 277 1.53 -5.79 0.13
N LEU A 278 1.24 -5.31 1.34
CA LEU A 278 -0.12 -4.93 1.72
C LEU A 278 -0.67 -3.80 0.84
N ARG A 279 0.11 -2.75 0.57
CA ARG A 279 -0.29 -1.67 -0.34
C ARG A 279 -0.58 -2.19 -1.74
N ARG A 280 0.32 -2.97 -2.33
CA ARG A 280 0.11 -3.58 -3.66
C ARG A 280 -1.14 -4.45 -3.72
N ARG A 281 -1.47 -5.15 -2.64
CA ARG A 281 -2.69 -5.96 -2.55
C ARG A 281 -3.94 -5.07 -2.48
N VAL A 282 -3.91 -3.99 -1.72
CA VAL A 282 -5.00 -2.99 -1.67
C VAL A 282 -5.17 -2.35 -3.04
N ASP A 283 -4.10 -1.92 -3.69
CA ASP A 283 -4.13 -1.31 -5.02
C ASP A 283 -4.68 -2.29 -6.07
N ARG A 284 -4.21 -3.54 -6.05
CA ARG A 284 -4.74 -4.60 -6.94
C ARG A 284 -6.21 -4.91 -6.66
N GLY A 285 -6.62 -4.92 -5.38
CA GLY A 285 -8.03 -5.05 -5.00
C GLY A 285 -8.88 -3.89 -5.52
N LEU A 286 -8.34 -2.65 -5.48
CA LEU A 286 -8.98 -1.48 -6.07
C LEU A 286 -9.03 -1.58 -7.59
N GLU A 287 -7.97 -1.98 -8.27
CA GLU A 287 -7.95 -2.20 -9.73
C GLU A 287 -8.99 -3.23 -10.15
N LEU A 288 -9.05 -4.38 -9.49
CA LEU A 288 -10.08 -5.40 -9.72
C LEU A 288 -11.49 -4.89 -9.40
N SER A 289 -11.62 -3.90 -8.52
CA SER A 289 -12.89 -3.27 -8.16
C SER A 289 -13.35 -2.18 -9.13
N ILE A 290 -12.47 -1.65 -10.01
CA ILE A 290 -12.79 -0.54 -10.93
C ILE A 290 -12.68 -0.92 -12.41
N ILE A 291 -12.11 -2.07 -12.75
CA ILE A 291 -11.93 -2.55 -14.12
C ILE A 291 -12.92 -3.68 -14.43
N ASP A 292 -13.44 -3.69 -15.64
CA ASP A 292 -14.17 -4.84 -16.20
C ASP A 292 -13.18 -5.95 -16.59
N PRO A 293 -13.29 -7.16 -16.03
CA PRO A 293 -12.28 -8.21 -16.21
C PRO A 293 -12.22 -8.78 -17.64
N LEU A 294 -13.28 -8.62 -18.44
CA LEU A 294 -13.31 -9.11 -19.80
C LEU A 294 -12.60 -8.17 -20.77
N THR A 295 -12.88 -6.88 -20.65
CA THR A 295 -12.47 -5.86 -21.63
C THR A 295 -11.30 -5.01 -21.18
N GLY A 296 -11.00 -5.00 -19.87
CA GLY A 296 -9.99 -4.13 -19.26
C GLY A 296 -10.36 -2.64 -19.32
N LEU A 297 -11.59 -2.28 -19.68
CA LEU A 297 -12.12 -0.91 -19.51
C LEU A 297 -12.57 -0.68 -18.07
N TYR A 298 -12.87 0.56 -17.73
CA TYR A 298 -13.45 0.85 -16.41
C TYR A 298 -14.86 0.27 -16.30
N ASN A 299 -15.21 -0.22 -15.10
CA ASN A 299 -16.53 -0.78 -14.84
C ASN A 299 -17.57 0.29 -14.47
N ARG A 300 -18.83 -0.11 -14.26
CA ARG A 300 -19.94 0.76 -13.90
C ARG A 300 -19.70 1.59 -12.65
N ARG A 301 -19.05 1.02 -11.62
CA ARG A 301 -18.79 1.72 -10.36
C ARG A 301 -17.87 2.93 -10.59
N TYR A 302 -16.73 2.69 -11.23
CA TYR A 302 -15.77 3.76 -11.55
C TYR A 302 -16.38 4.81 -12.48
N MET A 303 -17.19 4.38 -13.46
CA MET A 303 -17.92 5.26 -14.36
C MET A 303 -18.76 6.29 -13.59
N LEU A 304 -19.59 5.84 -12.65
CA LEU A 304 -20.48 6.73 -11.88
C LEU A 304 -19.67 7.70 -11.01
N GLU A 305 -18.64 7.24 -10.32
CA GLU A 305 -17.77 8.06 -9.48
C GLU A 305 -17.06 9.16 -10.31
N ARG A 306 -16.55 8.80 -11.48
CA ARG A 306 -15.82 9.73 -12.36
C ARG A 306 -16.74 10.72 -13.04
N LEU A 307 -17.90 10.28 -13.52
CA LEU A 307 -18.89 11.15 -14.14
C LEU A 307 -19.34 12.23 -13.15
N GLN A 308 -19.68 11.84 -11.92
CA GLN A 308 -20.07 12.79 -10.88
C GLN A 308 -18.96 13.81 -10.55
N LEU A 309 -17.70 13.34 -10.50
CA LEU A 309 -16.55 14.22 -10.26
C LEU A 309 -16.38 15.25 -11.39
N TRP A 310 -16.47 14.81 -12.65
CA TRP A 310 -16.29 15.69 -13.79
C TRP A 310 -17.44 16.68 -13.96
N MET A 311 -18.69 16.27 -13.72
CA MET A 311 -19.84 17.17 -13.72
C MET A 311 -19.69 18.29 -12.69
N ARG A 312 -19.29 17.97 -11.46
CA ARG A 312 -18.99 18.96 -10.42
C ARG A 312 -17.88 19.94 -10.82
N ARG A 313 -16.79 19.43 -11.41
CA ARG A 313 -15.67 20.27 -11.87
C ARG A 313 -16.09 21.18 -13.04
N ALA A 314 -16.88 20.67 -13.95
CA ALA A 314 -17.42 21.44 -15.07
C ALA A 314 -18.28 22.58 -14.56
N ALA A 315 -19.18 22.32 -13.63
CA ALA A 315 -20.02 23.35 -12.98
C ALA A 315 -19.19 24.45 -12.29
N GLN A 316 -18.07 24.10 -11.64
CA GLN A 316 -17.21 25.06 -10.94
C GLN A 316 -16.37 25.95 -11.86
N HIS A 317 -16.08 25.53 -13.10
CA HIS A 317 -15.15 26.20 -14.01
C HIS A 317 -15.78 26.64 -15.32
N ASP A 318 -17.11 26.68 -15.41
CA ASP A 318 -17.89 27.01 -16.61
C ASP A 318 -17.43 26.18 -17.84
N ARG A 319 -17.27 24.87 -17.63
CA ARG A 319 -16.91 23.91 -18.66
C ARG A 319 -18.02 22.89 -18.84
N THR A 320 -17.97 22.15 -19.93
CA THR A 320 -18.98 21.14 -20.27
C THR A 320 -18.42 19.73 -20.15
N VAL A 321 -19.27 18.78 -19.79
CA VAL A 321 -18.98 17.34 -19.88
C VAL A 321 -20.01 16.73 -20.81
N SER A 322 -19.52 15.97 -21.80
CA SER A 322 -20.36 15.15 -22.66
C SER A 322 -20.15 13.68 -22.35
N ILE A 323 -21.18 12.88 -22.58
CA ILE A 323 -21.11 11.43 -22.52
C ILE A 323 -21.63 10.83 -23.84
N VAL A 324 -21.08 9.67 -24.17
CA VAL A 324 -21.57 8.88 -25.31
C VAL A 324 -21.86 7.46 -24.83
N ALA A 325 -23.11 7.06 -24.93
CA ALA A 325 -23.54 5.69 -24.69
C ALA A 325 -23.49 4.91 -26.01
N PHE A 326 -22.77 3.77 -26.02
CA PHE A 326 -22.66 2.89 -27.16
C PHE A 326 -23.27 1.53 -26.84
N ASP A 327 -23.84 0.91 -27.88
CA ASP A 327 -24.36 -0.47 -27.81
C ASP A 327 -24.05 -1.19 -29.12
N ILE A 328 -23.53 -2.42 -29.03
CA ILE A 328 -23.19 -3.22 -30.21
C ILE A 328 -24.45 -3.75 -30.86
N ASP A 329 -24.67 -3.35 -32.09
CA ASP A 329 -25.87 -3.71 -32.84
C ASP A 329 -25.96 -5.24 -33.04
N HIS A 330 -27.11 -5.78 -32.68
CA HIS A 330 -27.40 -7.21 -32.86
C HIS A 330 -26.43 -8.17 -32.14
N PHE A 331 -25.84 -7.77 -31.03
CA PHE A 331 -24.85 -8.56 -30.28
C PHE A 331 -25.38 -9.94 -29.85
N LYS A 332 -26.66 -10.03 -29.51
CA LYS A 332 -27.31 -11.32 -29.22
C LYS A 332 -27.22 -12.27 -30.43
N ARG A 333 -27.43 -11.77 -31.66
CA ARG A 333 -27.32 -12.58 -32.89
C ARG A 333 -25.89 -13.08 -33.12
N ILE A 334 -24.89 -12.30 -32.76
CA ILE A 334 -23.47 -12.71 -32.80
C ILE A 334 -23.25 -13.89 -31.84
N ASN A 335 -23.74 -13.80 -30.61
CA ASN A 335 -23.68 -14.89 -29.65
C ASN A 335 -24.43 -16.15 -30.13
N ASP A 336 -25.63 -15.97 -30.66
CA ASP A 336 -26.46 -17.07 -31.12
C ASP A 336 -25.85 -17.83 -32.34
N LEU A 337 -25.13 -17.10 -33.21
CA LEU A 337 -24.50 -17.68 -34.42
C LEU A 337 -23.10 -18.24 -34.16
N HIS A 338 -22.30 -17.59 -33.35
CA HIS A 338 -20.86 -17.87 -33.21
C HIS A 338 -20.47 -18.34 -31.80
N GLY A 339 -21.43 -18.35 -30.88
CA GLY A 339 -21.22 -18.72 -29.46
C GLY A 339 -20.71 -17.56 -28.59
N HIS A 340 -20.92 -17.67 -27.29
CA HIS A 340 -20.57 -16.65 -26.32
C HIS A 340 -19.07 -16.31 -26.31
N GLN A 341 -18.19 -17.27 -26.58
CA GLN A 341 -16.75 -17.02 -26.63
C GLN A 341 -16.35 -16.10 -27.80
N ALA A 342 -16.99 -16.23 -28.95
CA ALA A 342 -16.80 -15.30 -30.07
C ALA A 342 -17.36 -13.90 -29.74
N GLY A 343 -18.49 -13.84 -29.04
CA GLY A 343 -19.01 -12.57 -28.50
C GLY A 343 -18.03 -11.89 -27.54
N ASP A 344 -17.38 -12.65 -26.65
CA ASP A 344 -16.34 -12.12 -25.74
C ASP A 344 -15.13 -11.58 -26.52
N GLU A 345 -14.72 -12.23 -27.61
CA GLU A 345 -13.66 -11.72 -28.49
C GLU A 345 -14.07 -10.41 -29.16
N VAL A 346 -15.32 -10.29 -29.62
CA VAL A 346 -15.87 -9.06 -30.18
C VAL A 346 -15.86 -7.93 -29.14
N LEU A 347 -16.28 -8.18 -27.89
CA LEU A 347 -16.25 -7.20 -26.81
C LEU A 347 -14.83 -6.71 -26.51
N LYS A 348 -13.85 -7.62 -26.49
CA LYS A 348 -12.43 -7.25 -26.30
C LYS A 348 -11.91 -6.39 -27.45
N ALA A 349 -12.13 -6.83 -28.68
CA ALA A 349 -11.68 -6.12 -29.87
C ALA A 349 -12.36 -4.74 -30.02
N PHE A 350 -13.66 -4.63 -29.68
CA PHE A 350 -14.36 -3.35 -29.59
C PHE A 350 -13.68 -2.42 -28.58
N SER A 351 -13.36 -2.94 -27.40
CA SER A 351 -12.72 -2.15 -26.32
C SER A 351 -11.34 -1.62 -26.71
N GLU A 352 -10.54 -2.43 -27.40
CA GLU A 352 -9.25 -1.99 -27.92
C GLU A 352 -9.42 -0.90 -28.99
N ARG A 353 -10.36 -1.09 -29.92
CA ARG A 353 -10.65 -0.11 -30.97
C ARG A 353 -11.22 1.19 -30.39
N LEU A 354 -12.04 1.12 -29.34
CA LEU A 354 -12.51 2.28 -28.59
C LEU A 354 -11.31 3.04 -27.96
N ARG A 355 -10.41 2.34 -27.26
CA ARG A 355 -9.23 2.96 -26.63
C ARG A 355 -8.31 3.69 -27.61
N THR A 356 -8.09 3.12 -28.79
CA THR A 356 -7.21 3.74 -29.80
C THR A 356 -7.82 4.96 -30.47
N ASN A 357 -9.16 5.16 -30.33
CA ASN A 357 -9.90 6.24 -30.95
C ASN A 357 -10.36 7.34 -29.96
N ILE A 358 -9.88 7.35 -28.73
CA ILE A 358 -10.21 8.36 -27.71
C ILE A 358 -8.97 9.16 -27.30
N ARG A 359 -9.19 10.32 -26.68
CA ARG A 359 -8.13 11.17 -26.15
C ARG A 359 -7.62 10.66 -24.79
N PRO A 360 -6.40 10.98 -24.36
CA PRO A 360 -5.88 10.55 -23.04
C PRO A 360 -6.74 10.98 -21.84
N LYS A 361 -7.50 12.07 -21.96
CA LYS A 361 -8.39 12.56 -20.91
C LYS A 361 -9.79 11.95 -20.90
N ASP A 362 -10.16 11.28 -21.99
CA ASP A 362 -11.45 10.61 -22.11
C ASP A 362 -11.45 9.29 -21.33
N ILE A 363 -12.60 8.93 -20.78
CA ILE A 363 -12.72 7.76 -19.90
C ILE A 363 -13.70 6.77 -20.53
N ALA A 364 -13.17 5.62 -21.01
CA ALA A 364 -13.97 4.56 -21.57
C ALA A 364 -14.36 3.53 -20.51
N CYS A 365 -15.63 3.20 -20.43
CA CYS A 365 -16.20 2.30 -19.44
C CYS A 365 -17.07 1.23 -20.12
N ARG A 366 -17.18 0.06 -19.46
CA ARG A 366 -18.17 -0.96 -19.79
C ARG A 366 -19.08 -1.18 -18.57
N PRO A 367 -20.30 -0.62 -18.58
CA PRO A 367 -21.25 -0.80 -17.47
C PRO A 367 -21.72 -2.26 -17.31
N GLY A 368 -21.82 -3.00 -18.41
CA GLY A 368 -22.20 -4.41 -18.44
C GLY A 368 -22.73 -4.85 -19.80
N GLY A 369 -22.82 -6.15 -20.04
CA GLY A 369 -23.34 -6.69 -21.27
C GLY A 369 -22.59 -6.21 -22.52
N GLU A 370 -23.32 -5.68 -23.50
CA GLU A 370 -22.85 -5.10 -24.76
C GLU A 370 -22.79 -3.57 -24.75
N GLU A 371 -22.99 -2.97 -23.57
CA GLU A 371 -23.05 -1.53 -23.39
C GLU A 371 -21.69 -0.94 -23.00
N PHE A 372 -21.35 0.19 -23.61
CA PHE A 372 -20.15 0.96 -23.32
C PHE A 372 -20.52 2.44 -23.12
N LEU A 373 -19.77 3.12 -22.26
CA LEU A 373 -19.97 4.56 -22.04
C LEU A 373 -18.61 5.27 -22.08
N LEU A 374 -18.58 6.37 -22.84
CA LEU A 374 -17.44 7.25 -22.94
C LEU A 374 -17.76 8.57 -22.24
N ILE A 375 -16.95 8.95 -21.25
CA ILE A 375 -17.01 10.25 -20.61
C ILE A 375 -15.99 11.15 -21.28
N MET A 376 -16.41 12.30 -21.78
CA MET A 376 -15.60 13.26 -22.51
C MET A 376 -15.55 14.61 -21.75
N PRO A 377 -14.59 14.79 -20.84
CA PRO A 377 -14.43 16.04 -20.10
C PRO A 377 -14.11 17.21 -21.02
N GLU A 378 -14.61 18.40 -20.68
CA GLU A 378 -14.36 19.65 -21.42
C GLU A 378 -14.66 19.52 -22.92
N THR A 379 -15.77 18.88 -23.25
CA THR A 379 -16.15 18.57 -24.63
C THR A 379 -17.59 18.99 -24.85
N THR A 380 -17.84 19.78 -25.91
CA THR A 380 -19.17 20.21 -26.33
C THR A 380 -19.92 19.08 -27.03
N SER A 381 -21.26 19.24 -27.18
CA SER A 381 -22.13 18.27 -27.85
C SER A 381 -21.65 17.93 -29.28
N ASP A 382 -21.32 18.95 -30.07
CA ASP A 382 -20.87 18.77 -31.45
C ASP A 382 -19.51 18.01 -31.52
N ALA A 383 -18.56 18.37 -30.63
CA ALA A 383 -17.29 17.71 -30.58
C ALA A 383 -17.40 16.25 -30.08
N ALA A 384 -18.34 15.98 -29.17
CA ALA A 384 -18.65 14.63 -28.71
C ALA A 384 -19.28 13.79 -29.83
N ALA A 385 -20.24 14.36 -30.58
CA ALA A 385 -20.85 13.71 -31.73
C ALA A 385 -19.82 13.37 -32.82
N LEU A 386 -18.91 14.31 -33.14
CA LEU A 386 -17.81 14.04 -34.08
C LEU A 386 -16.88 12.91 -33.58
N GLY A 387 -16.54 12.90 -32.29
CA GLY A 387 -15.75 11.83 -31.69
C GLY A 387 -16.44 10.47 -31.75
N ALA A 388 -17.74 10.45 -31.44
CA ALA A 388 -18.56 9.25 -31.49
C ALA A 388 -18.69 8.71 -32.93
N GLU A 389 -18.86 9.61 -33.93
CA GLU A 389 -18.97 9.21 -35.33
C GLU A 389 -17.65 8.59 -35.83
N ARG A 390 -16.50 9.15 -35.47
CA ARG A 390 -15.21 8.57 -35.79
C ARG A 390 -15.07 7.14 -35.21
N ILE A 391 -15.51 6.93 -33.96
CA ILE A 391 -15.50 5.61 -33.33
C ILE A 391 -16.45 4.65 -34.07
N ARG A 392 -17.68 5.10 -34.37
CA ARG A 392 -18.65 4.30 -35.12
C ARG A 392 -18.09 3.83 -36.47
N GLN A 393 -17.50 4.76 -37.24
CA GLN A 393 -16.88 4.45 -38.52
C GLN A 393 -15.75 3.44 -38.37
N ALA A 394 -14.83 3.67 -37.42
CA ALA A 394 -13.72 2.75 -37.14
C ALA A 394 -14.20 1.35 -36.76
N ILE A 395 -15.35 1.21 -36.11
CA ILE A 395 -15.96 -0.07 -35.78
C ILE A 395 -16.56 -0.74 -37.04
N ALA A 396 -17.29 0.03 -37.85
CA ALA A 396 -18.03 -0.50 -39.01
C ALA A 396 -17.13 -0.85 -40.21
N GLU A 397 -16.03 -0.12 -40.41
CA GLU A 397 -15.14 -0.28 -41.58
C GLU A 397 -14.31 -1.57 -41.54
N THR A 398 -13.93 -2.06 -40.35
CA THR A 398 -13.04 -3.21 -40.24
C THR A 398 -13.70 -4.31 -39.43
N PRO A 399 -14.00 -5.46 -40.01
CA PRO A 399 -14.54 -6.62 -39.29
C PRO A 399 -13.60 -7.06 -38.15
N PHE A 400 -14.16 -7.76 -37.17
CA PHE A 400 -13.41 -8.35 -36.08
C PHE A 400 -13.11 -9.83 -36.40
N TYR A 401 -11.85 -10.20 -36.44
CA TYR A 401 -11.49 -11.60 -36.60
C TYR A 401 -11.74 -12.35 -35.28
N SER A 402 -12.48 -13.45 -35.34
CA SER A 402 -12.70 -14.36 -34.23
C SER A 402 -11.86 -15.63 -34.40
N GLU A 403 -10.93 -15.85 -33.48
CA GLU A 403 -10.13 -17.06 -33.39
C GLU A 403 -11.01 -18.32 -33.18
N ARG A 404 -12.10 -18.15 -32.45
CA ARG A 404 -13.04 -19.22 -32.12
C ARG A 404 -13.94 -19.58 -33.28
N ALA A 405 -14.50 -18.57 -33.94
CA ALA A 405 -15.35 -18.78 -35.13
C ALA A 405 -14.55 -19.00 -36.41
N LYS A 406 -13.23 -18.71 -36.40
CA LYS A 406 -12.33 -18.73 -37.57
C LYS A 406 -12.88 -17.94 -38.76
N THR A 407 -13.50 -16.81 -38.47
CA THR A 407 -14.12 -15.95 -39.47
C THR A 407 -14.11 -14.50 -39.04
N ASP A 408 -14.24 -13.62 -40.02
CA ASP A 408 -14.45 -12.19 -39.80
C ASP A 408 -15.92 -11.93 -39.43
N ILE A 409 -16.14 -11.21 -38.34
CA ILE A 409 -17.46 -10.80 -37.85
C ILE A 409 -17.63 -9.33 -38.11
N ALA A 410 -18.55 -8.95 -38.99
CA ALA A 410 -18.91 -7.56 -39.22
C ALA A 410 -19.79 -7.06 -38.03
N VAL A 411 -19.38 -5.97 -37.46
CA VAL A 411 -20.04 -5.38 -36.28
C VAL A 411 -20.33 -3.90 -36.55
N THR A 412 -21.51 -3.45 -36.18
CA THR A 412 -21.87 -2.03 -36.14
C THR A 412 -22.24 -1.63 -34.73
N VAL A 413 -22.26 -0.33 -34.46
CA VAL A 413 -22.59 0.23 -33.16
C VAL A 413 -23.55 1.41 -33.30
N SER A 414 -24.54 1.45 -32.45
CA SER A 414 -25.40 2.61 -32.26
C SER A 414 -24.89 3.43 -31.09
N ALA A 415 -25.00 4.75 -31.16
CA ALA A 415 -24.57 5.64 -30.08
C ALA A 415 -25.55 6.77 -29.79
N GLY A 416 -25.66 7.11 -28.51
CA GLY A 416 -26.40 8.27 -28.03
C GLY A 416 -25.47 9.26 -27.34
N VAL A 417 -25.52 10.52 -27.74
CA VAL A 417 -24.70 11.60 -27.17
C VAL A 417 -25.57 12.51 -26.31
N ALA A 418 -25.10 12.82 -25.10
CA ALA A 418 -25.69 13.81 -24.24
C ALA A 418 -24.61 14.69 -23.62
N THR A 419 -24.94 15.96 -23.39
CA THR A 419 -24.06 16.96 -22.78
C THR A 419 -24.74 17.55 -21.55
N GLN A 420 -23.93 17.82 -20.52
CA GLN A 420 -24.39 18.54 -19.34
C GLN A 420 -24.92 19.91 -19.72
N ILE A 421 -26.14 20.23 -19.28
CA ILE A 421 -26.83 21.44 -19.65
C ILE A 421 -26.35 22.65 -18.83
N ASP A 422 -26.35 22.49 -17.50
CA ASP A 422 -26.02 23.55 -16.55
C ASP A 422 -25.42 22.96 -15.26
N GLN A 423 -25.29 23.80 -14.24
CA GLN A 423 -24.72 23.42 -12.95
C GLN A 423 -25.68 22.59 -12.07
N GLU A 424 -26.97 22.63 -12.35
CA GLU A 424 -28.00 21.90 -11.61
C GLU A 424 -28.37 20.59 -12.27
N ASP A 425 -27.82 20.28 -13.44
CA ASP A 425 -28.07 19.05 -14.19
C ASP A 425 -27.64 17.82 -13.37
N LEU A 426 -28.54 16.88 -13.16
CA LEU A 426 -28.27 15.68 -12.38
C LEU A 426 -27.64 14.62 -13.28
N MET A 427 -26.70 13.86 -12.69
CA MET A 427 -26.03 12.74 -13.38
C MET A 427 -27.04 11.73 -13.94
N ALA A 428 -28.14 11.48 -13.22
CA ALA A 428 -29.18 10.56 -13.67
C ALA A 428 -29.87 11.07 -14.94
N ASP A 429 -30.12 12.37 -15.03
CA ASP A 429 -30.79 12.99 -16.17
C ASP A 429 -29.86 13.03 -17.40
N LEU A 430 -28.55 13.28 -17.19
CA LEU A 430 -27.55 13.22 -18.25
C LEU A 430 -27.46 11.80 -18.84
N LEU A 431 -27.37 10.77 -17.98
CA LEU A 431 -27.37 9.38 -18.41
C LEU A 431 -28.66 9.00 -19.15
N HIS A 432 -29.81 9.41 -18.62
CA HIS A 432 -31.10 9.15 -19.25
C HIS A 432 -31.21 9.78 -20.65
N ARG A 433 -30.72 11.00 -20.85
CA ARG A 433 -30.68 11.63 -22.16
C ARG A 433 -29.77 10.87 -23.16
N ALA A 434 -28.65 10.37 -22.71
CA ALA A 434 -27.76 9.56 -23.55
C ALA A 434 -28.43 8.23 -23.96
N ASP A 435 -29.11 7.57 -23.03
CA ASP A 435 -29.83 6.32 -23.28
C ASP A 435 -31.01 6.53 -24.23
N GLU A 436 -31.79 7.63 -24.08
CA GLU A 436 -32.88 7.99 -25.01
C GLU A 436 -32.34 8.26 -26.42
N ALA A 437 -31.20 8.99 -26.53
CA ALA A 437 -30.57 9.22 -27.82
C ALA A 437 -30.09 7.90 -28.45
N LEU A 438 -29.48 7.01 -27.68
CA LEU A 438 -29.10 5.66 -28.13
C LEU A 438 -30.31 4.83 -28.61
N TYR A 439 -31.41 4.90 -27.87
CA TYR A 439 -32.65 4.25 -28.27
C TYR A 439 -33.18 4.78 -29.61
N GLN A 440 -33.14 6.09 -29.84
CA GLN A 440 -33.50 6.69 -31.12
C GLN A 440 -32.56 6.24 -32.24
N ALA A 441 -31.25 6.11 -32.00
CA ALA A 441 -30.30 5.58 -32.96
C ALA A 441 -30.69 4.14 -33.40
N LYS A 442 -31.09 3.31 -32.44
CA LYS A 442 -31.56 1.93 -32.73
C LYS A 442 -32.87 1.89 -33.52
N LEU A 443 -33.84 2.76 -33.17
CA LEU A 443 -35.12 2.84 -33.89
C LEU A 443 -34.99 3.34 -35.36
N LYS A 444 -34.08 4.29 -35.58
CA LYS A 444 -33.88 4.87 -36.93
C LYS A 444 -33.03 4.00 -37.85
N GLY A 445 -32.72 2.77 -37.45
CA GLY A 445 -32.08 1.77 -38.32
C GLY A 445 -30.67 1.37 -37.93
N ARG A 446 -30.22 1.69 -36.71
CA ARG A 446 -28.91 1.34 -36.14
C ARG A 446 -27.73 1.91 -36.92
N ASN A 447 -26.50 1.52 -36.52
CA ASN A 447 -25.24 1.96 -37.14
C ASN A 447 -25.19 3.49 -37.32
N ARG A 448 -25.57 4.24 -36.30
CA ARG A 448 -25.63 5.72 -36.32
C ARG A 448 -25.49 6.32 -34.94
N ILE A 449 -25.33 7.60 -34.95
CA ILE A 449 -25.27 8.43 -33.76
C ILE A 449 -26.50 9.33 -33.73
N GLU A 450 -27.10 9.45 -32.58
CA GLU A 450 -28.09 10.49 -32.30
C GLU A 450 -27.57 11.37 -31.15
N ALA A 451 -27.64 12.65 -31.29
CA ALA A 451 -27.34 13.61 -30.24
C ALA A 451 -28.65 14.25 -29.79
N ARG A 452 -28.85 14.30 -28.48
CA ARG A 452 -29.93 15.08 -27.93
C ARG A 452 -29.40 16.47 -27.60
N ALA A 453 -29.85 17.48 -28.32
CA ALA A 453 -29.62 18.87 -27.94
C ALA A 453 -30.19 19.11 -26.55
N ALA A 454 -29.50 19.97 -25.80
CA ALA A 454 -29.92 20.40 -24.47
C ALA A 454 -31.33 20.91 -24.43
#